data_2733591fa897f4e3c884aec7ef086278
#
_entry.id   2733591fa897f4e3c884aec7ef086278
#
_cell.length_a   1.000
_cell.length_b   1.000
_cell.length_c   1.000
_cell.angle_alpha   90.00
_cell.angle_beta   90.00
_cell.angle_gamma   90.00
#
_symmetry.space_group_name_H-M   'P 1'
#
loop_
_entity.id
_entity.type
_entity.pdbx_description
1 polymer ?
#
loop_
_entity_poly.entity_id
_entity_poly.type
_entity_poly.pdbx_seq_one_letter_code
_entity_poly.pdbx_strand_id
1 'polypeptide(L)'
;MFKSLALAASALAFAACGGGADSAPADNAAATPAGGAETAAPATTPAGSAEFAPATGTTHEVKMLGDDKGYRFEPANLTIKQGDAVKFVFVSGGPHNVSFTNDTDMPADVKAQLDANLGTERLAELMSNMYTEPGQSITVSFAKIPAGAYDYNCTPHLAMGMTGVITVE
;
A
#
# COMPACT_ATOMS: atom_id res chain seq x y z
N MET A 1 16.90 33.52 33.57
CA MET A 1 16.56 32.69 34.72
C MET A 1 16.62 31.22 34.27
N PHE A 2 17.74 30.62 34.62
CA PHE A 2 18.04 29.20 34.32
C PHE A 2 17.32 28.34 35.36
N LYS A 3 16.63 27.25 34.94
CA LYS A 3 16.33 26.12 35.79
C LYS A 3 16.64 24.83 35.06
N SER A 4 17.80 24.30 35.39
CA SER A 4 18.21 22.91 35.16
C SER A 4 17.38 21.99 36.06
N LEU A 5 16.92 20.86 35.54
CA LEU A 5 16.55 19.73 36.41
C LEU A 5 16.94 18.40 35.78
N ALA A 6 17.52 17.61 36.59
CA ALA A 6 18.39 16.49 36.54
C ALA A 6 17.83 15.19 35.94
N LEU A 7 18.80 14.38 35.49
CA LEU A 7 18.80 12.95 35.14
C LEU A 7 18.17 12.06 36.23
N ALA A 8 17.45 11.02 35.81
CA ALA A 8 17.36 9.76 36.55
C ALA A 8 17.44 8.59 35.58
N ALA A 9 18.54 7.88 35.64
CA ALA A 9 18.78 6.59 35.02
C ALA A 9 18.20 5.50 35.91
N SER A 10 17.45 4.54 35.35
CA SER A 10 17.12 3.29 36.03
C SER A 10 17.45 2.12 35.12
N ALA A 11 18.53 1.43 35.47
CA ALA A 11 18.93 0.14 34.93
C ALA A 11 18.18 -0.97 35.69
N LEU A 12 17.53 -1.87 34.99
CA LEU A 12 17.12 -3.17 35.51
C LEU A 12 17.76 -4.28 34.69
N ALA A 13 18.70 -4.95 35.35
CA ALA A 13 19.25 -6.22 34.90
C ALA A 13 18.35 -7.36 35.38
N PHE A 14 18.01 -8.31 34.51
CA PHE A 14 17.56 -9.63 34.94
C PHE A 14 18.45 -10.71 34.32
N ALA A 15 18.97 -11.47 35.26
CA ALA A 15 19.93 -12.53 35.13
C ALA A 15 19.25 -13.85 34.69
N ALA A 16 20.12 -14.70 34.10
CA ALA A 16 19.92 -16.03 33.61
C ALA A 16 19.60 -17.09 34.67
N CYS A 17 19.02 -18.20 34.24
CA CYS A 17 19.25 -19.60 34.67
C CYS A 17 18.44 -20.48 33.70
N GLY A 18 18.91 -21.51 32.99
CA GLY A 18 19.93 -22.49 33.34
C GLY A 18 19.33 -23.88 33.30
N GLY A 19 19.92 -24.78 32.46
CA GLY A 19 19.89 -26.22 32.63
C GLY A 19 18.75 -26.96 31.90
N GLY A 20 18.93 -28.04 31.18
CA GLY A 20 19.84 -29.10 31.09
C GLY A 20 19.24 -30.20 30.23
N ALA A 21 20.00 -30.70 29.38
CA ALA A 21 20.48 -32.03 29.07
C ALA A 21 19.50 -33.21 28.93
N ASP A 22 19.76 -33.92 27.82
CA ASP A 22 19.88 -35.38 27.63
C ASP A 22 18.65 -36.24 27.37
N SER A 23 18.64 -36.84 26.22
CA SER A 23 18.80 -38.27 25.95
C SER A 23 18.12 -38.67 24.63
N ALA A 24 18.90 -39.11 23.69
CA ALA A 24 18.54 -40.09 22.67
C ALA A 24 18.92 -41.50 23.19
N PRO A 25 18.73 -42.61 22.49
CA PRO A 25 17.99 -42.96 21.28
C PRO A 25 17.14 -44.25 21.42
N ALA A 26 16.46 -44.70 20.40
CA ALA A 26 16.38 -46.06 19.88
C ALA A 26 15.27 -46.22 18.84
N ASP A 27 15.70 -46.56 17.64
CA ASP A 27 15.33 -47.69 16.78
C ASP A 27 13.94 -48.31 16.86
N ASN A 28 13.22 -48.43 15.78
CA ASN A 28 13.13 -49.61 14.93
C ASN A 28 11.95 -49.59 13.95
N ALA A 29 12.30 -49.96 12.71
CA ALA A 29 11.62 -50.83 11.75
C ALA A 29 10.26 -50.43 11.13
N ALA A 30 10.37 -50.17 9.86
CA ALA A 30 9.66 -50.74 8.70
C ALA A 30 8.18 -51.16 8.82
N ALA A 31 7.36 -50.50 8.01
CA ALA A 31 6.34 -51.11 7.15
C ALA A 31 5.80 -50.09 6.14
N THR A 32 6.10 -50.23 4.89
CA THR A 32 5.30 -49.85 3.72
C THR A 32 4.42 -51.07 3.38
N PRO A 33 3.28 -50.99 2.67
CA PRO A 33 2.78 -50.02 1.76
C PRO A 33 1.24 -49.75 1.85
N ALA A 34 0.74 -48.70 1.23
CA ALA A 34 -0.37 -48.84 0.28
C ALA A 34 -0.83 -47.44 -0.18
N GLY A 35 -0.93 -47.30 -1.49
CA GLY A 35 -1.32 -46.11 -2.21
C GLY A 35 -2.61 -45.50 -1.71
N GLY A 36 -2.54 -44.21 -1.47
CA GLY A 36 -3.65 -43.28 -1.43
C GLY A 36 -3.39 -42.26 -2.48
N ALA A 37 -4.26 -42.17 -3.48
CA ALA A 37 -4.23 -41.11 -4.49
C ALA A 37 -4.36 -39.77 -3.76
N GLU A 38 -3.27 -39.07 -3.63
CA GLU A 38 -3.21 -37.69 -3.16
C GLU A 38 -3.79 -36.85 -4.28
N THR A 39 -5.04 -36.47 -4.11
CA THR A 39 -5.66 -35.44 -4.91
C THR A 39 -4.85 -34.16 -4.66
N ALA A 40 -3.99 -33.82 -5.61
CA ALA A 40 -3.23 -32.58 -5.58
C ALA A 40 -4.23 -31.44 -5.42
N ALA A 41 -4.24 -30.83 -4.25
CA ALA A 41 -4.84 -29.53 -4.06
C ALA A 41 -4.20 -28.56 -5.09
N PRO A 42 -4.99 -27.70 -5.74
CA PRO A 42 -4.40 -26.73 -6.64
C PRO A 42 -3.36 -25.93 -5.87
N ALA A 43 -2.13 -26.00 -6.33
CA ALA A 43 -1.05 -25.18 -5.84
C ALA A 43 -1.52 -23.73 -6.01
N THR A 44 -1.80 -23.05 -4.90
CA THR A 44 -1.90 -21.61 -4.89
C THR A 44 -0.52 -21.10 -5.28
N THR A 45 -0.40 -20.72 -6.54
CA THR A 45 0.74 -19.91 -7.00
C THR A 45 0.82 -18.71 -6.08
N PRO A 46 1.97 -18.45 -5.42
CA PRO A 46 2.11 -17.21 -4.66
C PRO A 46 1.83 -16.08 -5.65
N ALA A 47 0.94 -15.17 -5.28
CA ALA A 47 0.66 -13.97 -6.05
C ALA A 47 2.01 -13.30 -6.33
N GLY A 48 2.49 -13.42 -7.57
CA GLY A 48 3.75 -12.82 -7.98
C GLY A 48 3.64 -11.33 -7.72
N SER A 49 4.66 -10.74 -7.11
CA SER A 49 4.75 -9.29 -6.97
C SER A 49 4.59 -8.69 -8.36
N ALA A 50 3.55 -7.89 -8.55
CA ALA A 50 3.32 -7.22 -9.81
C ALA A 50 4.48 -6.24 -10.07
N GLU A 51 4.90 -6.15 -11.32
CA GLU A 51 5.91 -5.18 -11.75
C GLU A 51 5.24 -3.89 -12.21
N PHE A 52 5.93 -2.77 -12.04
CA PHE A 52 5.48 -1.48 -12.57
C PHE A 52 5.15 -1.59 -14.05
N ALA A 53 3.94 -1.21 -14.42
CA ALA A 53 3.49 -1.15 -15.81
C ALA A 53 3.40 0.31 -16.25
N PRO A 54 4.28 0.78 -17.16
CA PRO A 54 4.24 2.16 -17.61
C PRO A 54 2.96 2.44 -18.39
N ALA A 55 2.43 3.64 -18.23
CA ALA A 55 1.28 4.09 -19.02
C ALA A 55 1.68 4.23 -20.50
N THR A 56 0.75 3.84 -21.37
CA THR A 56 0.89 3.92 -22.82
C THR A 56 -0.14 4.87 -23.47
N GLY A 57 -1.11 5.32 -22.68
CA GLY A 57 -2.20 6.19 -23.09
C GLY A 57 -2.00 7.65 -22.69
N THR A 58 -3.11 8.33 -22.46
CA THR A 58 -3.15 9.76 -22.09
C THR A 58 -2.83 9.94 -20.60
N THR A 59 -2.13 11.02 -20.26
CA THR A 59 -1.97 11.46 -18.87
C THR A 59 -2.99 12.54 -18.56
N HIS A 60 -3.85 12.27 -17.60
CA HIS A 60 -4.84 13.19 -17.05
C HIS A 60 -4.28 13.88 -15.81
N GLU A 61 -4.74 15.09 -15.49
CA GLU A 61 -4.30 15.81 -14.31
C GLU A 61 -5.43 15.95 -13.29
N VAL A 62 -5.09 15.70 -12.02
CA VAL A 62 -5.93 15.94 -10.85
C VAL A 62 -5.15 16.83 -9.87
N LYS A 63 -5.76 17.94 -9.47
CA LYS A 63 -5.16 18.87 -8.50
C LYS A 63 -5.51 18.45 -7.08
N MET A 64 -4.57 18.58 -6.16
CA MET A 64 -4.75 18.44 -4.72
C MET A 64 -4.80 19.82 -4.09
N LEU A 65 -5.92 20.18 -3.52
CA LEU A 65 -6.26 21.53 -3.08
C LEU A 65 -6.70 21.56 -1.63
N GLY A 66 -6.26 22.58 -0.91
CA GLY A 66 -6.83 23.00 0.36
C GLY A 66 -6.90 24.52 0.39
N ASP A 67 -8.11 25.07 0.45
CA ASP A 67 -8.41 26.50 0.46
C ASP A 67 -9.68 26.79 1.30
N ASP A 68 -10.27 27.96 1.14
CA ASP A 68 -11.51 28.36 1.81
C ASP A 68 -12.73 27.50 1.46
N LYS A 69 -12.66 26.72 0.36
CA LYS A 69 -13.69 25.72 -0.03
C LYS A 69 -13.43 24.34 0.57
N GLY A 70 -12.36 24.20 1.34
CA GLY A 70 -11.97 22.95 1.97
C GLY A 70 -10.95 22.15 1.18
N TYR A 71 -10.69 20.92 1.63
CA TYR A 71 -9.74 19.99 1.04
C TYR A 71 -10.43 19.14 -0.03
N ARG A 72 -9.86 19.08 -1.23
CA ARG A 72 -10.44 18.34 -2.35
C ARG A 72 -9.43 17.95 -3.43
N PHE A 73 -9.80 16.94 -4.19
CA PHE A 73 -9.25 16.69 -5.51
C PHE A 73 -10.05 17.44 -6.58
N GLU A 74 -9.41 17.89 -7.65
CA GLU A 74 -10.09 18.59 -8.74
C GLU A 74 -9.52 18.20 -10.11
N PRO A 75 -10.28 17.48 -10.95
CA PRO A 75 -11.58 16.89 -10.66
C PRO A 75 -11.48 15.77 -9.61
N ALA A 76 -12.53 15.56 -8.79
CA ALA A 76 -12.57 14.46 -7.83
C ALA A 76 -12.90 13.13 -8.52
N ASN A 77 -13.75 13.15 -9.53
CA ASN A 77 -14.12 11.97 -10.30
C ASN A 77 -13.62 12.12 -11.73
N LEU A 78 -13.02 11.06 -12.25
CA LEU A 78 -12.38 11.05 -13.56
C LEU A 78 -12.63 9.71 -14.25
N THR A 79 -13.03 9.75 -15.52
CA THR A 79 -13.12 8.56 -16.38
C THR A 79 -11.93 8.53 -17.33
N ILE A 80 -11.25 7.41 -17.37
CA ILE A 80 -10.04 7.17 -18.16
C ILE A 80 -10.13 5.82 -18.89
N LYS A 81 -9.20 5.58 -19.80
CA LYS A 81 -9.05 4.27 -20.46
C LYS A 81 -7.96 3.44 -19.79
N GLN A 82 -8.09 2.13 -19.90
CA GLN A 82 -7.00 1.24 -19.50
C GLN A 82 -5.71 1.63 -20.25
N GLY A 83 -4.62 1.77 -19.50
CA GLY A 83 -3.33 2.21 -20.04
C GLY A 83 -3.07 3.71 -19.94
N ASP A 84 -4.06 4.52 -19.56
CA ASP A 84 -3.85 5.92 -19.24
C ASP A 84 -3.08 6.10 -17.91
N ALA A 85 -2.73 7.32 -17.60
CA ALA A 85 -2.16 7.70 -16.31
C ALA A 85 -2.92 8.87 -15.70
N VAL A 86 -2.86 8.99 -14.37
CA VAL A 86 -3.34 10.15 -13.64
C VAL A 86 -2.20 10.80 -12.89
N LYS A 87 -1.93 12.06 -13.19
CA LYS A 87 -0.96 12.90 -12.50
C LYS A 87 -1.67 13.73 -11.44
N PHE A 88 -1.38 13.44 -10.18
CA PHE A 88 -1.86 14.22 -9.05
C PHE A 88 -0.84 15.31 -8.73
N VAL A 89 -1.29 16.57 -8.76
CA VAL A 89 -0.44 17.74 -8.54
C VAL A 89 -0.84 18.46 -7.27
N PHE A 90 0.10 18.64 -6.35
CA PHE A 90 -0.12 19.45 -5.16
C PHE A 90 -0.15 20.93 -5.54
N VAL A 91 -1.24 21.60 -5.22
CA VAL A 91 -1.44 23.02 -5.51
C VAL A 91 -1.44 23.86 -4.24
N SER A 92 -2.22 23.46 -3.22
CA SER A 92 -2.33 24.23 -1.97
C SER A 92 -2.87 23.39 -0.82
N GLY A 93 -2.65 23.82 0.43
CA GLY A 93 -3.31 23.29 1.62
C GLY A 93 -2.79 21.91 2.05
N GLY A 94 -1.50 21.67 1.96
CA GLY A 94 -0.90 20.37 2.33
C GLY A 94 -0.80 20.11 3.83
N PRO A 95 -0.25 18.94 4.19
CA PRO A 95 0.29 17.92 3.28
C PRO A 95 -0.79 17.07 2.60
N HIS A 96 -0.52 16.59 1.39
CA HIS A 96 -1.41 15.70 0.65
C HIS A 96 -0.74 14.38 0.28
N ASN A 97 -1.54 13.35 0.07
CA ASN A 97 -1.12 12.10 -0.57
C ASN A 97 -2.27 11.52 -1.42
N VAL A 98 -1.97 10.45 -2.13
CA VAL A 98 -2.97 9.64 -2.85
C VAL A 98 -2.94 8.25 -2.28
N SER A 99 -4.11 7.76 -1.86
CA SER A 99 -4.27 6.46 -1.24
C SER A 99 -5.50 5.75 -1.81
N PHE A 100 -5.35 4.50 -2.21
CA PHE A 100 -6.42 3.61 -2.68
C PHE A 100 -6.83 2.60 -1.60
N THR A 101 -6.46 2.84 -0.33
CA THR A 101 -6.69 1.90 0.78
C THR A 101 -8.16 1.77 1.19
N ASN A 102 -9.03 2.67 0.77
CA ASN A 102 -10.47 2.61 1.07
C ASN A 102 -11.24 1.68 0.14
N ASP A 103 -10.65 1.24 -0.96
CA ASP A 103 -11.27 0.28 -1.86
C ASP A 103 -11.05 -1.13 -1.31
N THR A 104 -12.00 -1.60 -0.50
CA THR A 104 -11.94 -2.91 0.17
C THR A 104 -12.32 -4.07 -0.74
N ASP A 105 -12.97 -3.80 -1.86
CA ASP A 105 -13.50 -4.81 -2.78
C ASP A 105 -12.55 -5.08 -3.96
N MET A 106 -11.40 -4.41 -3.99
CA MET A 106 -10.39 -4.57 -5.04
C MET A 106 -9.79 -5.99 -5.03
N PRO A 107 -9.83 -6.74 -6.16
CA PRO A 107 -9.19 -8.03 -6.27
C PRO A 107 -7.69 -7.97 -5.95
N ALA A 108 -7.14 -9.03 -5.38
CA ALA A 108 -5.75 -9.03 -4.89
C ALA A 108 -4.71 -8.81 -5.98
N ASP A 109 -4.94 -9.30 -7.19
CA ASP A 109 -4.07 -9.10 -8.36
C ASP A 109 -4.11 -7.65 -8.86
N VAL A 110 -5.30 -7.04 -8.89
CA VAL A 110 -5.50 -5.62 -9.23
C VAL A 110 -4.83 -4.73 -8.19
N LYS A 111 -5.02 -5.05 -6.90
CA LYS A 111 -4.38 -4.37 -5.78
C LYS A 111 -2.86 -4.39 -5.91
N ALA A 112 -2.27 -5.56 -6.17
CA ALA A 112 -0.84 -5.71 -6.37
C ALA A 112 -0.33 -4.90 -7.59
N GLN A 113 -1.08 -4.91 -8.69
CA GLN A 113 -0.71 -4.15 -9.88
C GLN A 113 -0.82 -2.63 -9.66
N LEU A 114 -1.88 -2.16 -9.02
CA LEU A 114 -2.06 -0.74 -8.73
C LEU A 114 -1.02 -0.24 -7.73
N ASP A 115 -0.67 -1.07 -6.74
CA ASP A 115 0.40 -0.78 -5.79
C ASP A 115 1.76 -0.66 -6.50
N ALA A 116 2.08 -1.57 -7.41
CA ALA A 116 3.28 -1.47 -8.24
C ALA A 116 3.28 -0.22 -9.13
N ASN A 117 2.11 0.18 -9.64
CA ASN A 117 1.92 1.34 -10.51
C ASN A 117 2.03 2.69 -9.77
N LEU A 118 1.93 2.70 -8.44
CA LEU A 118 2.27 3.86 -7.60
C LEU A 118 3.78 4.12 -7.53
N GLY A 119 4.60 3.15 -7.97
CA GLY A 119 6.06 3.25 -7.94
C GLY A 119 6.68 2.84 -6.62
N THR A 120 7.98 3.11 -6.47
CA THR A 120 8.76 2.64 -5.32
C THR A 120 8.77 3.62 -4.15
N GLU A 121 8.52 4.90 -4.40
CA GLU A 121 8.50 5.94 -3.37
C GLU A 121 7.08 6.07 -2.78
N ARG A 122 6.82 5.31 -1.73
CA ARG A 122 5.50 5.26 -1.09
C ARG A 122 5.62 5.03 0.41
N LEU A 123 4.59 5.45 1.16
CA LEU A 123 4.54 5.29 2.62
C LEU A 123 4.10 3.87 3.01
N ALA A 124 3.18 3.29 2.26
CA ALA A 124 2.61 1.98 2.52
C ALA A 124 2.00 1.40 1.24
N GLU A 125 1.49 0.16 1.31
CA GLU A 125 0.73 -0.46 0.23
C GLU A 125 -0.43 0.44 -0.21
N LEU A 126 -0.59 0.65 -1.51
CA LEU A 126 -1.60 1.52 -2.13
C LEU A 126 -1.58 2.98 -1.64
N MET A 127 -0.47 3.47 -1.12
CA MET A 127 -0.36 4.82 -0.55
C MET A 127 0.92 5.51 -1.02
N SER A 128 0.77 6.62 -1.73
CA SER A 128 1.91 7.45 -2.15
C SER A 128 2.65 8.08 -0.98
N ASN A 129 3.82 8.65 -1.27
CA ASN A 129 4.48 9.57 -0.34
C ASN A 129 3.60 10.78 -0.01
N MET A 130 4.02 11.51 1.03
CA MET A 130 3.41 12.78 1.41
C MET A 130 4.03 13.92 0.61
N TYR A 131 3.19 14.75 0.01
CA TYR A 131 3.58 15.96 -0.72
C TYR A 131 3.31 17.17 0.18
N THR A 132 4.33 17.96 0.41
CA THR A 132 4.31 19.08 1.38
C THR A 132 4.47 20.44 0.72
N GLU A 133 4.85 20.50 -0.55
CA GLU A 133 5.12 21.73 -1.26
C GLU A 133 4.36 21.82 -2.60
N PRO A 134 3.81 22.98 -2.93
CA PRO A 134 3.17 23.20 -4.23
C PRO A 134 4.10 22.85 -5.40
N GLY A 135 3.54 22.22 -6.43
CA GLY A 135 4.25 21.73 -7.61
C GLY A 135 4.76 20.30 -7.51
N GLN A 136 4.86 19.72 -6.32
CA GLN A 136 5.13 18.28 -6.19
C GLN A 136 3.98 17.46 -6.80
N SER A 137 4.30 16.28 -7.33
CA SER A 137 3.29 15.46 -7.99
C SER A 137 3.68 13.99 -7.99
N ILE A 138 2.67 13.13 -8.15
CA ILE A 138 2.83 11.71 -8.49
C ILE A 138 2.04 11.41 -9.75
N THR A 139 2.58 10.52 -10.59
CA THR A 139 1.86 9.96 -11.73
C THR A 139 1.61 8.48 -11.47
N VAL A 140 0.33 8.10 -11.42
CA VAL A 140 -0.11 6.72 -11.24
C VAL A 140 -0.52 6.17 -12.59
N SER A 141 0.07 5.05 -12.99
CA SER A 141 -0.29 4.34 -14.22
C SER A 141 -1.50 3.44 -13.99
N PHE A 142 -2.43 3.42 -14.95
CA PHE A 142 -3.55 2.48 -15.00
C PHE A 142 -3.35 1.41 -16.08
N ALA A 143 -2.10 1.20 -16.50
CA ALA A 143 -1.75 0.07 -17.34
C ALA A 143 -1.96 -1.25 -16.59
N LYS A 144 -2.58 -2.21 -17.26
CA LYS A 144 -2.98 -3.52 -16.70
C LYS A 144 -4.02 -3.44 -15.57
N ILE A 145 -4.63 -2.29 -15.34
CA ILE A 145 -5.74 -2.14 -14.40
C ILE A 145 -7.04 -2.35 -15.18
N PRO A 146 -7.88 -3.33 -14.81
CA PRO A 146 -9.12 -3.63 -15.54
C PRO A 146 -10.15 -2.51 -15.44
N ALA A 147 -11.17 -2.58 -16.29
CA ALA A 147 -12.32 -1.68 -16.21
C ALA A 147 -12.99 -1.83 -14.82
N GLY A 148 -13.33 -0.70 -14.20
CA GLY A 148 -13.88 -0.63 -12.85
C GLY A 148 -13.79 0.76 -12.26
N ALA A 149 -14.37 0.92 -11.07
CA ALA A 149 -14.28 2.13 -10.26
C ALA A 149 -13.28 1.92 -9.13
N TYR A 150 -12.36 2.86 -8.96
CA TYR A 150 -11.27 2.81 -7.99
C TYR A 150 -11.36 4.03 -7.09
N ASP A 151 -11.79 3.79 -5.86
CA ASP A 151 -11.91 4.85 -4.86
C ASP A 151 -10.55 5.26 -4.34
N TYR A 152 -10.32 6.57 -4.23
CA TYR A 152 -9.09 7.11 -3.67
C TYR A 152 -9.36 8.26 -2.70
N ASN A 153 -8.39 8.53 -1.85
CA ASN A 153 -8.49 9.58 -0.83
C ASN A 153 -7.12 10.22 -0.55
N CYS A 154 -7.19 11.35 0.15
CA CYS A 154 -6.04 11.93 0.82
C CYS A 154 -6.11 11.58 2.30
N THR A 155 -5.18 10.76 2.80
CA THR A 155 -5.23 10.21 4.16
C THR A 155 -5.32 11.30 5.24
N PRO A 156 -4.51 12.39 5.22
CA PRO A 156 -4.63 13.46 6.21
C PRO A 156 -5.98 14.17 6.22
N HIS A 157 -6.66 14.23 5.08
CA HIS A 157 -7.87 15.01 4.90
C HIS A 157 -9.12 14.14 4.64
N LEU A 158 -9.02 12.82 4.88
CA LEU A 158 -10.13 11.88 4.69
C LEU A 158 -11.35 12.28 5.53
N ALA A 159 -11.15 12.64 6.79
CA ALA A 159 -12.23 13.09 7.68
C ALA A 159 -12.88 14.42 7.23
N MET A 160 -12.24 15.15 6.31
CA MET A 160 -12.74 16.38 5.70
C MET A 160 -13.39 16.14 4.33
N GLY A 161 -13.51 14.86 3.93
CA GLY A 161 -14.16 14.47 2.68
C GLY A 161 -13.28 14.58 1.43
N MET A 162 -11.94 14.63 1.57
CA MET A 162 -11.04 14.64 0.43
C MET A 162 -10.92 13.24 -0.19
N THR A 163 -11.88 12.91 -1.04
CA THR A 163 -12.01 11.63 -1.74
C THR A 163 -12.30 11.84 -3.22
N GLY A 164 -12.16 10.79 -4.00
CA GLY A 164 -12.51 10.77 -5.42
C GLY A 164 -12.61 9.36 -5.97
N VAL A 165 -13.02 9.24 -7.23
CA VAL A 165 -13.17 7.98 -7.95
C VAL A 165 -12.51 8.08 -9.32
N ILE A 166 -11.68 7.11 -9.66
CA ILE A 166 -11.19 6.91 -11.03
C ILE A 166 -11.95 5.74 -11.63
N THR A 167 -12.69 6.01 -12.70
CA THR A 167 -13.37 4.99 -13.49
C THR A 167 -12.52 4.63 -14.70
N VAL A 168 -12.10 3.37 -14.79
CA VAL A 168 -11.38 2.82 -15.95
C VAL A 168 -12.37 2.15 -16.88
N GLU A 169 -12.31 2.46 -18.19
CA GLU A 169 -13.13 1.89 -19.27
C GLU A 169 -12.30 1.02 -20.24
#